data_5b9d9cdbc06ccbcf80cd1ef649002092
#
_entry.id   5b9d9cdbc06ccbcf80cd1ef649002092
#
_cell.length_a   1.000
_cell.length_b   1.000
_cell.length_c   1.000
_cell.angle_alpha   90.00
_cell.angle_beta   90.00
_cell.angle_gamma   90.00
#
_symmetry.space_group_name_H-M   'P 1'
#
loop_
_entity.id
_entity.type
_entity.pdbx_description
1 polymer ?
#
loop_
_entity_poly.entity_id
_entity_poly.type
_entity_poly.pdbx_seq_one_letter_code
_entity_poly.pdbx_strand_id
1 'polypeptide(L)'
;MTDRSSTPSGYSSLGVAALSQNARLLQAQTPLGDALTVERLHLREGVSELFALTLDCLASSAELDVEPLLGKEISVSLLLADGTWRRWHAVVEGVDALGADGGLARYRLHAAPWLATLRLRRDSFVFQDKSVTDILTEVFADYPLASFAFEITEPPAPRPVRTQYRETDLDFVLRLMAEAGLSFRFDHQQGDQQAGSGGAQHRLVVFDTRAARPDNPAATLRFHRSDATESEDSVTRFGAARQVRPNAVTRLAWNDRTLLAHGAHAASDLDAGALPALEDYDYDGHGRHTGDDSAEQQAARSLQAFEARMLRFDGGGTARQMMPGHTFALTQHDRYAQGSGLSLIHISE
;
A
#
# COMPACT_ATOMS: atom_id res chain seq x y z
N MET A 1 53.73 8.86 50.05
CA MET A 1 53.64 8.63 48.61
C MET A 1 52.38 7.89 48.37
N THR A 2 51.38 8.62 47.97
CA THR A 2 49.97 8.19 47.95
C THR A 2 49.53 8.13 46.47
N ASP A 3 49.24 6.93 46.05
CA ASP A 3 48.65 6.68 44.77
C ASP A 3 47.10 6.80 44.90
N ARG A 4 46.52 7.67 44.10
CA ARG A 4 45.06 7.82 43.95
C ARG A 4 44.72 7.75 42.46
N SER A 5 44.29 6.59 42.00
CA SER A 5 43.59 6.44 40.75
C SER A 5 42.24 5.73 41.04
N SER A 6 41.23 6.50 41.29
CA SER A 6 39.83 6.04 41.27
C SER A 6 39.14 6.64 40.08
N THR A 7 38.98 5.88 39.03
CA THR A 7 38.07 6.14 37.92
C THR A 7 36.63 5.74 38.33
N PRO A 8 35.62 6.58 38.17
CA PRO A 8 34.26 6.16 38.41
C PRO A 8 33.72 5.48 37.14
N SER A 9 33.72 4.16 37.13
CA SER A 9 32.99 3.33 36.16
C SER A 9 31.56 3.14 36.66
N GLY A 10 30.64 4.02 36.29
CA GLY A 10 29.25 3.93 36.78
C GLY A 10 28.17 4.43 35.85
N TYR A 11 28.52 5.03 34.71
CA TYR A 11 27.49 5.67 33.84
C TYR A 11 27.17 4.91 32.56
N SER A 12 27.84 3.83 32.22
CA SER A 12 27.64 3.15 30.93
C SER A 12 26.52 2.09 30.91
N SER A 13 26.08 1.57 32.07
CA SER A 13 25.08 0.48 32.09
C SER A 13 23.64 0.94 32.08
N LEU A 14 23.33 2.15 32.55
CA LEU A 14 21.97 2.69 32.51
C LEU A 14 21.56 3.15 31.11
N GLY A 15 22.50 3.60 30.27
CA GLY A 15 22.23 4.02 28.90
C GLY A 15 21.87 2.86 27.96
N VAL A 16 22.52 1.71 28.13
CA VAL A 16 22.30 0.54 27.26
C VAL A 16 20.96 -0.14 27.57
N ALA A 17 20.56 -0.22 28.83
CA ALA A 17 19.25 -0.77 29.20
C ALA A 17 18.07 0.10 28.71
N ALA A 18 18.28 1.41 28.58
CA ALA A 18 17.26 2.33 28.06
C ALA A 18 16.99 2.17 26.55
N LEU A 19 17.90 1.57 25.81
CA LEU A 19 17.79 1.34 24.34
C LEU A 19 17.24 -0.04 23.98
N SER A 20 17.00 -0.94 24.96
CA SER A 20 16.44 -2.26 24.68
C SER A 20 15.01 -2.14 24.10
N GLN A 21 14.73 -2.91 23.05
CA GLN A 21 13.40 -2.97 22.42
C GLN A 21 12.44 -3.94 23.13
N ASN A 22 12.92 -4.83 24.01
CA ASN A 22 12.17 -5.97 24.54
C ASN A 22 10.92 -5.61 25.38
N ALA A 23 10.84 -4.38 25.89
CA ALA A 23 9.70 -3.90 26.69
C ALA A 23 8.92 -2.75 26.00
N ARG A 24 9.17 -2.52 24.71
CA ARG A 24 8.52 -1.42 23.97
C ARG A 24 7.31 -1.91 23.20
N LEU A 25 6.32 -1.05 23.09
CA LEU A 25 5.12 -1.29 22.28
C LEU A 25 5.44 -1.33 20.77
N LEU A 26 6.47 -0.60 20.34
CA LEU A 26 6.94 -0.55 18.97
C LEU A 26 8.35 -1.16 18.91
N GLN A 27 8.52 -2.15 18.05
CA GLN A 27 9.77 -2.90 17.88
C GLN A 27 10.12 -2.99 16.39
N ALA A 28 11.41 -3.04 16.06
CA ALA A 28 11.88 -3.27 14.71
C ALA A 28 12.97 -4.34 14.70
N GLN A 29 12.91 -5.23 13.72
CA GLN A 29 13.97 -6.21 13.43
C GLN A 29 14.68 -5.76 12.16
N THR A 30 15.96 -5.47 12.28
CA THR A 30 16.81 -5.01 11.19
C THR A 30 18.08 -5.85 11.11
N PRO A 31 18.83 -5.84 10.00
CA PRO A 31 20.15 -6.48 9.90
C PRO A 31 21.17 -5.99 10.92
N LEU A 32 20.98 -4.79 11.49
CA LEU A 32 21.86 -4.24 12.53
C LEU A 32 21.41 -4.62 13.96
N GLY A 33 20.32 -5.38 14.10
CA GLY A 33 19.84 -5.86 15.40
C GLY A 33 19.63 -4.73 16.40
N ASP A 34 20.16 -4.94 17.61
CA ASP A 34 20.01 -4.00 18.74
C ASP A 34 20.81 -2.69 18.59
N ALA A 35 21.61 -2.52 17.54
CA ALA A 35 22.31 -1.25 17.27
C ALA A 35 21.34 -0.11 16.91
N LEU A 36 20.15 -0.46 16.44
CA LEU A 36 19.06 0.47 16.15
C LEU A 36 17.84 0.17 17.01
N THR A 37 17.36 1.16 17.75
CA THR A 37 16.12 1.09 18.52
C THR A 37 15.10 2.02 17.93
N VAL A 38 13.93 1.51 17.54
CA VAL A 38 12.88 2.33 16.94
C VAL A 38 12.25 3.27 17.99
N GLU A 39 12.10 4.55 17.64
CA GLU A 39 11.45 5.58 18.43
C GLU A 39 10.06 5.92 17.88
N ARG A 40 9.93 6.02 16.55
CA ARG A 40 8.70 6.43 15.88
C ARG A 40 8.50 5.68 14.57
N LEU A 41 7.26 5.33 14.29
CA LEU A 41 6.79 4.82 13.01
C LEU A 41 5.86 5.84 12.36
N HIS A 42 6.06 6.10 11.09
CA HIS A 42 5.09 6.72 10.21
C HIS A 42 4.84 5.79 9.02
N LEU A 43 3.58 5.45 8.80
CA LEU A 43 3.17 4.52 7.75
C LEU A 43 2.04 5.12 6.93
N ARG A 44 2.11 4.91 5.62
CA ARG A 44 1.05 5.19 4.67
C ARG A 44 0.81 3.97 3.80
N GLU A 45 -0.42 3.48 3.77
CA GLU A 45 -0.85 2.33 2.98
C GLU A 45 -2.11 2.67 2.18
N GLY A 46 -2.29 2.06 1.03
CA GLY A 46 -3.47 2.24 0.19
C GLY A 46 -3.67 1.13 -0.83
N VAL A 47 -4.89 1.02 -1.33
CA VAL A 47 -5.20 0.16 -2.49
C VAL A 47 -4.65 0.81 -3.75
N SER A 48 -3.95 0.03 -4.57
CA SER A 48 -3.27 0.49 -5.78
C SER A 48 -2.21 1.58 -5.53
N GLU A 49 -1.66 1.61 -4.32
CA GLU A 49 -0.56 2.49 -3.91
C GLU A 49 0.59 1.67 -3.33
N LEU A 50 1.82 2.11 -3.57
CA LEU A 50 2.98 1.60 -2.84
C LEU A 50 2.91 2.14 -1.41
N PHE A 51 3.00 1.27 -0.43
CA PHE A 51 3.09 1.76 0.95
C PHE A 51 4.45 2.43 1.18
N ALA A 52 4.47 3.41 2.08
CA ALA A 52 5.68 4.08 2.53
C ALA A 52 5.79 3.96 4.05
N LEU A 53 6.92 3.45 4.52
CA LEU A 53 7.21 3.24 5.93
C LEU A 53 8.47 4.05 6.28
N THR A 54 8.34 4.94 7.27
CA THR A 54 9.45 5.72 7.80
C THR A 54 9.64 5.40 9.27
N LEU A 55 10.86 5.04 9.65
CA LEU A 55 11.23 4.76 11.04
C LEU A 55 12.25 5.78 11.52
N ASP A 56 11.95 6.48 12.59
CA ASP A 56 12.95 7.21 13.36
C ASP A 56 13.54 6.26 14.40
N CYS A 57 14.85 6.10 14.38
CA CYS A 57 15.58 5.19 15.23
C CYS A 57 16.67 5.91 16.03
N LEU A 58 16.97 5.37 17.20
CA LEU A 58 18.07 5.78 18.09
C LEU A 58 19.19 4.76 18.02
N ALA A 59 20.42 5.25 18.05
CA ALA A 59 21.63 4.44 18.19
C ALA A 59 22.58 5.06 19.21
N SER A 60 23.45 4.23 19.80
CA SER A 60 24.51 4.68 20.71
C SER A 60 25.73 5.24 19.97
N SER A 61 25.82 5.08 18.65
CA SER A 61 26.91 5.55 17.81
C SER A 61 26.42 6.48 16.72
N ALA A 62 27.11 7.59 16.53
CA ALA A 62 26.88 8.52 15.41
C ALA A 62 27.58 8.05 14.10
N GLU A 63 28.46 7.05 14.19
CA GLU A 63 29.22 6.47 13.08
C GLU A 63 28.74 5.03 12.79
N LEU A 64 27.42 4.80 12.83
CA LEU A 64 26.87 3.50 12.52
C LEU A 64 27.01 3.23 11.02
N ASP A 65 27.58 2.07 10.66
CA ASP A 65 27.58 1.60 9.29
C ASP A 65 26.16 1.18 8.91
N VAL A 66 25.55 1.94 8.01
CA VAL A 66 24.16 1.74 7.57
C VAL A 66 24.06 1.02 6.21
N GLU A 67 25.18 0.79 5.52
CA GLU A 67 25.18 0.11 4.21
C GLU A 67 24.53 -1.29 4.27
N PRO A 68 24.70 -2.09 5.34
CA PRO A 68 24.06 -3.40 5.45
C PRO A 68 22.52 -3.36 5.48
N LEU A 69 21.90 -2.19 5.70
CA LEU A 69 20.44 -2.02 5.68
C LEU A 69 19.88 -1.88 4.25
N LEU A 70 20.65 -1.30 3.33
CA LEU A 70 20.14 -0.93 2.01
C LEU A 70 19.76 -2.17 1.20
N GLY A 71 18.53 -2.14 0.65
CA GLY A 71 17.95 -3.24 -0.12
C GLY A 71 17.58 -4.46 0.72
N LYS A 72 17.64 -4.40 2.04
CA LYS A 72 17.28 -5.49 2.94
C LYS A 72 15.87 -5.29 3.50
N GLU A 73 15.21 -6.42 3.73
CA GLU A 73 13.91 -6.42 4.39
C GLU A 73 14.07 -6.21 5.90
N ILE A 74 13.19 -5.39 6.44
CA ILE A 74 13.01 -5.15 7.87
C ILE A 74 11.59 -5.52 8.28
N SER A 75 11.41 -5.86 9.56
CA SER A 75 10.10 -6.08 10.16
C SER A 75 9.86 -5.07 11.27
N VAL A 76 8.66 -4.52 11.30
CA VAL A 76 8.20 -3.61 12.35
C VAL A 76 6.98 -4.20 13.02
N SER A 77 6.96 -4.22 14.34
CA SER A 77 5.88 -4.79 15.13
C SER A 77 5.35 -3.76 16.12
N LEU A 78 4.03 -3.62 16.18
CA LEU A 78 3.31 -2.76 17.12
C LEU A 78 2.40 -3.63 18.00
N LEU A 79 2.56 -3.51 19.32
CA LEU A 79 1.66 -4.14 20.29
C LEU A 79 0.34 -3.36 20.33
N LEU A 80 -0.76 -4.05 20.10
CA LEU A 80 -2.11 -3.50 20.09
C LEU A 80 -2.73 -3.53 21.49
N ALA A 81 -3.85 -2.82 21.67
CA ALA A 81 -4.56 -2.75 22.93
C ALA A 81 -5.10 -4.12 23.42
N ASP A 82 -5.39 -5.03 22.50
CA ASP A 82 -5.84 -6.39 22.79
C ASP A 82 -4.70 -7.37 23.13
N GLY A 83 -3.46 -6.89 23.16
CA GLY A 83 -2.26 -7.69 23.43
C GLY A 83 -1.72 -8.46 22.23
N THR A 84 -2.31 -8.33 21.05
CA THR A 84 -1.80 -8.91 19.81
C THR A 84 -0.76 -8.00 19.16
N TRP A 85 0.05 -8.56 18.26
CA TRP A 85 1.04 -7.80 17.51
C TRP A 85 0.57 -7.59 16.07
N ARG A 86 0.58 -6.34 15.60
CA ARG A 86 0.50 -6.03 14.18
C ARG A 86 1.91 -5.87 13.62
N ARG A 87 2.17 -6.52 12.48
CA ARG A 87 3.49 -6.51 11.83
C ARG A 87 3.43 -5.96 10.42
N TRP A 88 4.49 -5.24 10.06
CA TRP A 88 4.77 -4.78 8.71
C TRP A 88 6.16 -5.22 8.30
N HIS A 89 6.31 -5.54 7.04
CA HIS A 89 7.56 -5.93 6.42
C HIS A 89 7.82 -5.01 5.24
N ALA A 90 9.04 -4.48 5.11
CA ALA A 90 9.38 -3.52 4.08
C ALA A 90 10.86 -3.63 3.70
N VAL A 91 11.21 -3.22 2.49
CA VAL A 91 12.60 -3.16 2.01
C VAL A 91 13.13 -1.76 2.24
N VAL A 92 14.29 -1.64 2.87
CA VAL A 92 14.94 -0.34 3.11
C VAL A 92 15.47 0.24 1.80
N GLU A 93 15.03 1.43 1.47
CA GLU A 93 15.44 2.16 0.27
C GLU A 93 16.49 3.24 0.56
N GLY A 94 16.49 3.78 1.78
CA GLY A 94 17.39 4.84 2.18
C GLY A 94 17.48 4.98 3.69
N VAL A 95 18.58 5.57 4.14
CA VAL A 95 18.84 5.87 5.54
C VAL A 95 19.44 7.26 5.65
N ASP A 96 18.84 8.11 6.48
CA ASP A 96 19.33 9.44 6.81
C ASP A 96 19.96 9.44 8.21
N ALA A 97 21.16 9.97 8.36
CA ALA A 97 21.75 10.29 9.65
C ALA A 97 21.32 11.71 10.05
N LEU A 98 20.47 11.85 11.07
CA LEU A 98 19.88 13.11 11.49
C LEU A 98 20.71 13.89 12.51
N GLY A 99 21.86 13.33 12.91
CA GLY A 99 22.75 13.93 13.89
C GLY A 99 22.72 13.21 15.24
N ALA A 100 23.52 13.73 16.20
CA ALA A 100 23.62 13.17 17.54
C ALA A 100 23.52 14.27 18.59
N ASP A 101 22.82 13.96 19.68
CA ASP A 101 22.67 14.83 20.86
C ASP A 101 22.59 13.97 22.13
N GLY A 102 23.23 14.42 23.22
CA GLY A 102 23.15 13.77 24.51
C GLY A 102 23.67 12.33 24.55
N GLY A 103 24.61 11.95 23.65
CA GLY A 103 25.16 10.60 23.56
C GLY A 103 24.31 9.61 22.75
N LEU A 104 23.25 10.07 22.11
CA LEU A 104 22.41 9.30 21.21
C LEU A 104 22.42 9.90 19.80
N ALA A 105 22.59 9.04 18.80
CA ALA A 105 22.44 9.39 17.40
C ALA A 105 21.04 9.03 16.88
N ARG A 106 20.53 9.81 15.97
CA ARG A 106 19.23 9.59 15.31
C ARG A 106 19.43 9.24 13.86
N TYR A 107 18.75 8.19 13.45
CA TYR A 107 18.70 7.72 12.08
C TYR A 107 17.26 7.62 11.62
N ARG A 108 17.00 7.94 10.35
CA ARG A 108 15.70 7.74 9.72
C ARG A 108 15.84 6.73 8.59
N LEU A 109 15.07 5.66 8.68
CA LEU A 109 14.98 4.65 7.65
C LEU A 109 13.74 4.92 6.79
N HIS A 110 13.94 4.91 5.48
CA HIS A 110 12.87 4.93 4.48
C HIS A 110 12.74 3.53 3.89
N ALA A 111 11.56 2.96 3.99
CA ALA A 111 11.31 1.61 3.50
C ALA A 111 9.98 1.55 2.72
N ALA A 112 9.93 0.65 1.74
CA ALA A 112 8.82 0.50 0.82
C ALA A 112 8.62 -0.99 0.46
N PRO A 113 7.54 -1.36 -0.26
CA PRO A 113 7.37 -2.72 -0.73
C PRO A 113 8.45 -3.11 -1.75
N TRP A 114 8.71 -4.42 -1.89
CA TRP A 114 9.61 -4.95 -2.93
C TRP A 114 9.27 -4.42 -4.33
N LEU A 115 7.97 -4.21 -4.61
CA LEU A 115 7.48 -3.68 -5.88
C LEU A 115 8.07 -2.30 -6.22
N ALA A 116 8.44 -1.51 -5.22
CA ALA A 116 9.06 -0.21 -5.42
C ALA A 116 10.43 -0.30 -6.10
N THR A 117 11.15 -1.42 -5.97
CA THR A 117 12.45 -1.63 -6.63
C THR A 117 12.35 -1.65 -8.15
N LEU A 118 11.17 -1.96 -8.70
CA LEU A 118 10.90 -1.95 -10.14
C LEU A 118 11.08 -0.56 -10.79
N ARG A 119 11.03 0.52 -10.01
CA ARG A 119 11.31 1.87 -10.53
C ARG A 119 12.78 2.11 -10.90
N LEU A 120 13.67 1.25 -10.41
CA LEU A 120 15.11 1.38 -10.62
C LEU A 120 15.59 0.74 -11.94
N ARG A 121 14.73 -0.03 -12.60
CA ARG A 121 15.00 -0.63 -13.89
C ARG A 121 14.08 -0.02 -14.95
N ARG A 122 14.67 0.31 -16.11
CA ARG A 122 13.95 0.82 -17.30
C ARG A 122 14.26 -0.07 -18.48
N ASP A 123 13.24 -0.41 -19.27
CA ASP A 123 13.39 -1.28 -20.43
C ASP A 123 12.54 -0.84 -21.62
N SER A 124 12.76 -1.54 -22.74
CA SER A 124 11.94 -1.49 -23.96
C SER A 124 11.78 -2.89 -24.49
N PHE A 125 10.63 -3.50 -24.24
CA PHE A 125 10.37 -4.90 -24.55
C PHE A 125 8.99 -5.08 -25.17
N VAL A 126 8.83 -6.11 -26.03
CA VAL A 126 7.57 -6.44 -26.70
C VAL A 126 7.09 -7.82 -26.24
N PHE A 127 5.93 -7.86 -25.64
CA PHE A 127 5.23 -9.08 -25.25
C PHE A 127 4.20 -9.44 -26.33
N GLN A 128 4.21 -10.70 -26.78
CA GLN A 128 3.32 -11.20 -27.83
C GLN A 128 2.39 -12.28 -27.26
N ASP A 129 1.11 -12.21 -27.62
CA ASP A 129 0.06 -13.18 -27.29
C ASP A 129 -0.01 -13.53 -25.79
N LYS A 130 0.22 -12.54 -24.91
CA LYS A 130 0.20 -12.70 -23.45
C LYS A 130 -0.94 -11.94 -22.81
N SER A 131 -1.46 -12.53 -21.73
CA SER A 131 -2.36 -11.84 -20.79
C SER A 131 -1.58 -10.87 -19.89
N VAL A 132 -2.29 -10.00 -19.18
CA VAL A 132 -1.65 -9.10 -18.20
C VAL A 132 -1.00 -9.91 -17.08
N THR A 133 -1.65 -10.97 -16.59
CA THR A 133 -1.12 -11.82 -15.52
C THR A 133 0.14 -12.56 -15.93
N ASP A 134 0.24 -13.02 -17.19
CA ASP A 134 1.45 -13.65 -17.72
C ASP A 134 2.61 -12.66 -17.74
N ILE A 135 2.37 -11.44 -18.22
CA ILE A 135 3.37 -10.38 -18.28
C ILE A 135 3.84 -9.99 -16.88
N LEU A 136 2.89 -9.77 -15.93
CA LEU A 136 3.25 -9.45 -14.55
C LEU A 136 4.11 -10.57 -13.94
N THR A 137 3.76 -11.82 -14.14
CA THR A 137 4.53 -12.97 -13.65
C THR A 137 5.95 -12.99 -14.21
N GLU A 138 6.09 -12.72 -15.51
CA GLU A 138 7.40 -12.68 -16.18
C GLU A 138 8.27 -11.53 -15.69
N VAL A 139 7.71 -10.32 -15.56
CA VAL A 139 8.45 -9.16 -15.04
C VAL A 139 8.85 -9.38 -13.58
N PHE A 140 7.96 -9.91 -12.75
CA PHE A 140 8.25 -10.15 -11.33
C PHE A 140 9.29 -11.25 -11.10
N ALA A 141 9.43 -12.19 -12.02
CA ALA A 141 10.42 -13.25 -11.93
C ALA A 141 11.88 -12.75 -11.89
N ASP A 142 12.12 -11.54 -12.40
CA ASP A 142 13.45 -10.92 -12.38
C ASP A 142 13.80 -10.32 -11.00
N TYR A 143 12.86 -10.28 -10.07
CA TYR A 143 13.03 -9.64 -8.77
C TYR A 143 13.05 -10.70 -7.63
N PRO A 144 14.21 -10.92 -6.98
CA PRO A 144 14.36 -12.00 -5.98
C PRO A 144 13.44 -11.91 -4.77
N LEU A 145 13.01 -10.69 -4.41
CA LEU A 145 12.10 -10.44 -3.30
C LEU A 145 10.62 -10.49 -3.71
N ALA A 146 10.31 -10.77 -4.98
CA ALA A 146 8.93 -10.79 -5.45
C ALA A 146 8.12 -11.88 -4.74
N SER A 147 7.07 -11.43 -4.07
CA SER A 147 6.06 -12.28 -3.43
C SER A 147 4.71 -11.74 -3.83
N PHE A 148 3.93 -12.52 -4.61
CA PHE A 148 2.66 -12.04 -5.16
C PHE A 148 1.63 -13.15 -5.30
N ALA A 149 0.36 -12.76 -5.43
CA ALA A 149 -0.77 -13.62 -5.74
C ALA A 149 -1.79 -12.88 -6.60
N PHE A 150 -2.56 -13.63 -7.38
CA PHE A 150 -3.67 -13.13 -8.15
C PHE A 150 -4.99 -13.64 -7.55
N GLU A 151 -5.86 -12.71 -7.16
CA GLU A 151 -7.24 -12.94 -6.73
C GLU A 151 -8.16 -12.35 -7.82
N ILE A 152 -8.14 -12.93 -9.01
CA ILE A 152 -8.82 -12.44 -10.21
C ILE A 152 -9.92 -13.42 -10.59
N THR A 153 -11.15 -12.97 -10.56
CA THR A 153 -12.33 -13.77 -10.92
C THR A 153 -12.45 -13.93 -12.43
N GLU A 154 -12.11 -12.87 -13.17
CA GLU A 154 -12.21 -12.85 -14.64
C GLU A 154 -10.85 -12.44 -15.23
N PRO A 155 -9.98 -13.42 -15.56
CA PRO A 155 -8.65 -13.12 -16.06
C PRO A 155 -8.69 -12.30 -17.37
N PRO A 156 -7.88 -11.24 -17.49
CA PRO A 156 -7.79 -10.45 -18.71
C PRO A 156 -7.35 -11.29 -19.90
N ALA A 157 -8.05 -11.14 -21.02
CA ALA A 157 -7.71 -11.85 -22.24
C ALA A 157 -6.30 -11.50 -22.77
N PRO A 158 -5.58 -12.45 -23.37
CA PRO A 158 -4.33 -12.17 -24.06
C PRO A 158 -4.51 -11.13 -25.18
N ARG A 159 -3.50 -10.29 -25.38
CA ARG A 159 -3.45 -9.37 -26.52
C ARG A 159 -2.31 -9.74 -27.46
N PRO A 160 -2.47 -9.52 -28.78
CA PRO A 160 -1.44 -9.85 -29.75
C PRO A 160 -0.09 -9.16 -29.48
N VAL A 161 -0.13 -7.90 -29.04
CA VAL A 161 1.08 -7.11 -28.74
C VAL A 161 0.83 -6.20 -27.55
N ARG A 162 1.77 -6.19 -26.63
CA ARG A 162 1.91 -5.20 -25.56
C ARG A 162 3.37 -4.76 -25.50
N THR A 163 3.59 -3.49 -25.42
CA THR A 163 4.95 -2.93 -25.46
C THR A 163 5.23 -2.15 -24.18
N GLN A 164 6.33 -2.49 -23.53
CA GLN A 164 7.03 -1.60 -22.63
C GLN A 164 7.93 -0.72 -23.50
N TYR A 165 7.85 0.59 -23.39
CA TYR A 165 8.67 1.48 -24.22
C TYR A 165 9.22 2.64 -23.43
N ARG A 166 10.51 2.59 -23.10
CA ARG A 166 11.25 3.61 -22.36
C ARG A 166 10.62 3.98 -21.01
N GLU A 167 9.87 3.09 -20.43
CA GLU A 167 9.25 3.24 -19.09
C GLU A 167 9.93 2.32 -18.08
N THR A 168 9.80 2.63 -16.79
CA THR A 168 10.29 1.74 -15.74
C THR A 168 9.43 0.49 -15.67
N ASP A 169 9.98 -0.61 -15.12
CA ASP A 169 9.18 -1.82 -14.91
C ASP A 169 7.98 -1.52 -14.00
N LEU A 170 8.15 -0.61 -13.03
CA LEU A 170 7.05 -0.17 -12.17
C LEU A 170 5.95 0.53 -12.95
N ASP A 171 6.30 1.56 -13.76
CA ASP A 171 5.31 2.30 -14.55
C ASP A 171 4.58 1.37 -15.51
N PHE A 172 5.31 0.43 -16.12
CA PHE A 172 4.74 -0.57 -17.02
C PHE A 172 3.73 -1.47 -16.34
N VAL A 173 4.07 -2.10 -15.20
CA VAL A 173 3.15 -3.01 -14.50
C VAL A 173 1.95 -2.27 -13.93
N LEU A 174 2.14 -1.05 -13.39
CA LEU A 174 1.04 -0.23 -12.90
C LEU A 174 0.07 0.16 -14.03
N ARG A 175 0.60 0.54 -15.19
CA ARG A 175 -0.19 0.86 -16.39
C ARG A 175 -0.96 -0.37 -16.87
N LEU A 176 -0.34 -1.54 -16.93
CA LEU A 176 -1.02 -2.77 -17.34
C LEU A 176 -2.16 -3.16 -16.39
N MET A 177 -1.93 -3.06 -15.08
CA MET A 177 -2.97 -3.32 -14.09
C MET A 177 -4.12 -2.33 -14.22
N ALA A 178 -3.84 -1.03 -14.36
CA ALA A 178 -4.87 -0.01 -14.53
C ALA A 178 -5.68 -0.21 -15.82
N GLU A 179 -5.03 -0.52 -16.96
CA GLU A 179 -5.70 -0.82 -18.22
C GLU A 179 -6.62 -2.06 -18.12
N ALA A 180 -6.21 -3.05 -17.32
CA ALA A 180 -6.99 -4.27 -17.11
C ALA A 180 -8.09 -4.11 -16.04
N GLY A 181 -8.17 -2.97 -15.35
CA GLY A 181 -9.09 -2.76 -14.22
C GLY A 181 -8.73 -3.57 -12.98
N LEU A 182 -7.44 -3.90 -12.83
CA LEU A 182 -6.91 -4.60 -11.67
C LEU A 182 -6.42 -3.61 -10.63
N SER A 183 -6.74 -3.91 -9.39
CA SER A 183 -6.24 -3.22 -8.20
C SER A 183 -5.26 -4.12 -7.44
N PHE A 184 -4.51 -3.54 -6.51
CA PHE A 184 -3.64 -4.33 -5.65
C PHE A 184 -3.61 -3.81 -4.22
N ARG A 185 -3.23 -4.68 -3.28
CA ARG A 185 -2.91 -4.40 -1.89
C ARG A 185 -1.67 -5.16 -1.47
N PHE A 186 -1.13 -4.81 -0.32
CA PHE A 186 -0.05 -5.58 0.31
C PHE A 186 -0.57 -6.27 1.56
N ASP A 187 -0.39 -7.59 1.62
CA ASP A 187 -0.65 -8.40 2.80
C ASP A 187 0.67 -8.68 3.51
N HIS A 188 0.76 -8.38 4.81
CA HIS A 188 1.94 -8.62 5.63
C HIS A 188 1.76 -9.87 6.47
N GLN A 189 2.82 -10.69 6.59
CA GLN A 189 2.80 -11.87 7.45
C GLN A 189 2.67 -11.44 8.92
N GLN A 190 1.70 -12.02 9.65
CA GLN A 190 1.41 -11.67 11.03
C GLN A 190 1.93 -12.69 12.06
N GLY A 191 2.43 -13.84 11.61
CA GLY A 191 2.98 -14.89 12.47
C GLY A 191 4.47 -14.77 12.75
N ASP A 192 4.98 -15.53 13.73
CA ASP A 192 6.40 -15.64 14.08
C ASP A 192 7.21 -16.52 13.09
N GLN A 193 6.66 -16.85 11.95
CA GLN A 193 7.36 -17.65 10.96
C GLN A 193 8.53 -16.85 10.38
N GLN A 194 9.73 -17.33 10.64
CA GLN A 194 10.93 -16.90 9.94
C GLN A 194 10.69 -17.06 8.44
N ALA A 195 11.13 -16.07 7.66
CA ALA A 195 11.04 -16.09 6.21
C ALA A 195 11.52 -17.44 5.68
N GLY A 196 10.57 -18.25 5.26
CA GLY A 196 10.84 -19.47 4.51
C GLY A 196 11.13 -19.10 3.08
N SER A 197 12.35 -19.37 2.65
CA SER A 197 12.78 -19.52 1.26
C SER A 197 12.20 -18.52 0.23
N GLY A 198 12.87 -17.41 -0.01
CA GLY A 198 12.99 -16.84 -1.35
C GLY A 198 12.03 -15.74 -1.74
N GLY A 199 11.37 -15.05 -0.83
CA GLY A 199 10.55 -13.87 -1.14
C GLY A 199 10.39 -12.94 0.05
N ALA A 200 9.89 -11.71 -0.18
CA ALA A 200 9.57 -10.79 0.89
C ALA A 200 8.44 -11.34 1.79
N GLN A 201 8.45 -10.95 3.06
CA GLN A 201 7.39 -11.32 4.03
C GLN A 201 6.11 -10.49 3.86
N HIS A 202 6.12 -9.50 2.96
CA HIS A 202 4.93 -8.85 2.46
C HIS A 202 4.62 -9.33 1.05
N ARG A 203 3.36 -9.59 0.77
CA ARG A 203 2.89 -10.13 -0.49
C ARG A 203 2.02 -9.13 -1.24
N LEU A 204 2.33 -8.89 -2.50
CA LEU A 204 1.45 -8.17 -3.42
C LEU A 204 0.26 -9.06 -3.79
N VAL A 205 -0.95 -8.61 -3.54
CA VAL A 205 -2.18 -9.27 -3.96
C VAL A 205 -2.85 -8.41 -5.01
N VAL A 206 -2.88 -8.91 -6.25
CA VAL A 206 -3.55 -8.26 -7.38
C VAL A 206 -4.95 -8.85 -7.52
N PHE A 207 -5.97 -7.99 -7.56
CA PHE A 207 -7.36 -8.42 -7.55
C PHE A 207 -8.24 -7.59 -8.51
N ASP A 208 -9.36 -8.16 -8.95
CA ASP A 208 -10.38 -7.47 -9.73
C ASP A 208 -11.51 -6.92 -8.83
N THR A 209 -12.44 -6.17 -9.42
CA THR A 209 -13.58 -5.59 -8.70
C THR A 209 -14.58 -6.63 -8.19
N ARG A 210 -14.55 -7.87 -8.72
CA ARG A 210 -15.44 -8.99 -8.35
C ARG A 210 -14.82 -9.90 -7.29
N ALA A 211 -13.52 -9.81 -7.06
CA ALA A 211 -12.86 -10.59 -6.02
C ALA A 211 -13.47 -10.33 -4.65
N ALA A 212 -13.57 -11.38 -3.85
CA ALA A 212 -14.05 -11.27 -2.48
C ALA A 212 -13.11 -10.35 -1.68
N ARG A 213 -13.68 -9.39 -0.96
CA ARG A 213 -12.90 -8.53 -0.07
C ARG A 213 -12.82 -9.17 1.31
N PRO A 214 -11.63 -9.40 1.84
CA PRO A 214 -11.48 -9.95 3.18
C PRO A 214 -12.02 -8.98 4.24
N ASP A 215 -12.46 -9.54 5.35
CA ASP A 215 -12.80 -8.73 6.51
C ASP A 215 -11.54 -8.22 7.19
N ASN A 216 -11.61 -7.00 7.70
CA ASN A 216 -10.55 -6.44 8.52
C ASN A 216 -10.41 -7.25 9.84
N PRO A 217 -9.21 -7.42 10.42
CA PRO A 217 -9.04 -8.10 11.71
C PRO A 217 -9.97 -7.54 12.79
N ALA A 218 -10.11 -6.22 12.88
CA ALA A 218 -11.19 -5.57 13.62
C ALA A 218 -12.38 -5.38 12.68
N ALA A 219 -13.20 -6.43 12.50
CA ALA A 219 -14.33 -6.42 11.59
C ALA A 219 -15.39 -5.36 11.95
N THR A 220 -15.45 -4.97 13.23
CA THR A 220 -16.36 -3.94 13.72
C THR A 220 -15.59 -2.86 14.46
N LEU A 221 -15.78 -1.61 14.07
CA LEU A 221 -15.18 -0.45 14.70
C LEU A 221 -16.27 0.44 15.33
N ARG A 222 -16.06 0.80 16.58
CA ARG A 222 -16.96 1.69 17.30
C ARG A 222 -16.64 3.15 16.99
N PHE A 223 -17.66 3.95 16.69
CA PHE A 223 -17.54 5.39 16.64
C PHE A 223 -17.74 5.99 18.04
N HIS A 224 -16.76 6.76 18.52
CA HIS A 224 -16.85 7.46 19.80
C HIS A 224 -16.13 8.80 19.73
N ARG A 225 -16.80 9.89 20.10
CA ARG A 225 -16.28 11.25 19.95
C ARG A 225 -15.27 11.70 21.02
N SER A 226 -15.09 10.93 22.09
CA SER A 226 -14.23 11.31 23.22
C SER A 226 -13.18 10.26 23.49
N ASP A 227 -11.92 10.62 23.33
CA ASP A 227 -10.76 9.73 23.52
C ASP A 227 -10.40 9.48 25.00
N ALA A 228 -10.84 10.35 25.91
CA ALA A 228 -10.31 10.41 27.27
C ALA A 228 -10.71 9.22 28.17
N THR A 229 -11.66 8.38 27.76
CA THR A 229 -12.20 7.27 28.58
C THR A 229 -12.20 5.91 27.86
N GLU A 230 -11.70 5.87 26.59
CA GLU A 230 -11.70 4.64 25.81
C GLU A 230 -10.43 3.83 26.06
N SER A 231 -10.61 2.57 26.44
CA SER A 231 -9.53 1.56 26.50
C SER A 231 -9.39 0.77 25.23
N GLU A 232 -10.36 0.86 24.30
CA GLU A 232 -10.40 0.13 23.04
C GLU A 232 -10.13 1.06 21.87
N ASP A 233 -9.58 0.50 20.80
CA ASP A 233 -9.40 1.22 19.54
C ASP A 233 -10.75 1.64 18.95
N SER A 234 -10.88 2.92 18.58
CA SER A 234 -12.14 3.52 18.13
C SER A 234 -11.93 4.50 16.98
N VAL A 235 -13.01 4.79 16.26
CA VAL A 235 -13.07 5.88 15.28
C VAL A 235 -13.67 7.10 15.94
N THR A 236 -12.93 8.21 16.01
CA THR A 236 -13.35 9.44 16.72
C THR A 236 -13.91 10.49 15.75
N ARG A 237 -13.53 10.40 14.48
CA ARG A 237 -14.01 11.27 13.40
C ARG A 237 -14.37 10.42 12.20
N PHE A 238 -15.54 10.65 11.62
CA PHE A 238 -15.98 10.01 10.39
C PHE A 238 -16.95 10.91 9.65
N GLY A 239 -16.75 11.10 8.35
CA GLY A 239 -17.59 11.96 7.53
C GLY A 239 -17.52 11.59 6.06
N ALA A 240 -18.51 12.08 5.28
CA ALA A 240 -18.55 11.90 3.84
C ALA A 240 -18.30 13.20 3.12
N ALA A 241 -17.49 13.15 2.07
CA ALA A 241 -17.29 14.21 1.10
C ALA A 241 -17.87 13.79 -0.26
N ARG A 242 -18.62 14.69 -0.91
CA ARG A 242 -19.12 14.50 -2.26
C ARG A 242 -18.49 15.51 -3.20
N GLN A 243 -18.10 15.07 -4.38
CA GLN A 243 -17.48 15.92 -5.41
C GLN A 243 -18.13 15.68 -6.75
N VAL A 244 -18.27 16.76 -7.51
CA VAL A 244 -18.72 16.69 -8.91
C VAL A 244 -17.62 16.05 -9.74
N ARG A 245 -18.00 15.06 -10.55
CA ARG A 245 -17.13 14.36 -11.51
C ARG A 245 -17.92 14.12 -12.79
N PRO A 246 -17.24 13.76 -13.91
CA PRO A 246 -17.93 13.26 -15.09
C PRO A 246 -18.87 12.12 -14.71
N ASN A 247 -20.09 12.17 -15.23
CA ASN A 247 -21.14 11.17 -14.99
C ASN A 247 -21.52 10.39 -16.25
N ALA A 248 -20.82 10.63 -17.34
CA ALA A 248 -20.91 9.87 -18.56
C ALA A 248 -19.50 9.70 -19.17
N VAL A 249 -19.27 8.59 -19.84
CA VAL A 249 -17.98 8.26 -20.48
C VAL A 249 -18.26 7.67 -21.85
N THR A 250 -17.56 8.15 -22.86
CA THR A 250 -17.53 7.53 -24.19
C THR A 250 -16.07 7.20 -24.56
N ARG A 251 -15.86 5.96 -24.98
CA ARG A 251 -14.57 5.47 -25.49
C ARG A 251 -14.72 4.97 -26.90
N LEU A 252 -13.81 5.36 -27.78
CA LEU A 252 -13.81 4.98 -29.18
C LEU A 252 -12.40 4.55 -29.58
N ALA A 253 -12.24 3.49 -30.36
CA ALA A 253 -10.99 3.09 -30.96
C ALA A 253 -11.17 2.54 -32.36
N TRP A 254 -10.14 2.67 -33.20
CA TRP A 254 -10.10 2.10 -34.53
C TRP A 254 -9.47 0.72 -34.49
N ASN A 255 -10.10 -0.25 -35.16
CA ASN A 255 -9.54 -1.59 -35.33
C ASN A 255 -9.02 -1.76 -36.77
N ASP A 256 -7.69 -1.80 -36.91
CA ASP A 256 -7.03 -1.90 -38.22
C ASP A 256 -7.28 -3.24 -38.93
N ARG A 257 -7.66 -4.29 -38.21
CA ARG A 257 -7.93 -5.62 -38.80
C ARG A 257 -9.33 -5.70 -39.42
N THR A 258 -10.31 -5.11 -38.74
CA THR A 258 -11.71 -5.11 -39.20
C THR A 258 -12.06 -3.87 -40.02
N LEU A 259 -11.21 -2.84 -39.97
CA LEU A 259 -11.41 -1.52 -40.57
C LEU A 259 -12.71 -0.85 -40.06
N LEU A 260 -13.01 -1.07 -38.80
CA LEU A 260 -14.19 -0.51 -38.14
C LEU A 260 -13.76 0.25 -36.86
N ALA A 261 -14.55 1.26 -36.54
CA ALA A 261 -14.47 1.89 -35.24
C ALA A 261 -15.34 1.10 -34.25
N HIS A 262 -14.78 0.80 -33.09
CA HIS A 262 -15.48 0.21 -31.96
C HIS A 262 -15.56 1.23 -30.83
N GLY A 263 -16.75 1.45 -30.30
CA GLY A 263 -16.95 2.42 -29.25
C GLY A 263 -18.13 2.05 -28.34
N ALA A 264 -18.08 2.57 -27.12
CA ALA A 264 -19.15 2.40 -26.17
C ALA A 264 -19.35 3.65 -25.32
N HIS A 265 -20.57 3.83 -24.87
CA HIS A 265 -21.00 4.88 -23.96
C HIS A 265 -21.49 4.25 -22.67
N ALA A 266 -21.08 4.80 -21.52
CA ALA A 266 -21.58 4.44 -20.21
C ALA A 266 -22.03 5.71 -19.47
N ALA A 267 -23.16 5.66 -18.79
CA ALA A 267 -23.67 6.75 -17.96
C ALA A 267 -23.89 6.26 -16.54
N SER A 268 -23.64 7.12 -15.56
CA SER A 268 -23.80 6.82 -14.14
C SER A 268 -25.27 6.88 -13.73
N ASP A 269 -25.68 5.90 -12.94
CA ASP A 269 -26.97 5.88 -12.24
C ASP A 269 -26.92 6.62 -10.90
N LEU A 270 -25.72 7.09 -10.47
CA LEU A 270 -25.58 7.81 -9.22
C LEU A 270 -26.16 9.22 -9.33
N ASP A 271 -26.91 9.63 -8.31
CA ASP A 271 -27.45 10.99 -8.23
C ASP A 271 -26.31 12.02 -8.16
N ALA A 272 -26.13 12.74 -9.25
CA ALA A 272 -25.17 13.85 -9.36
C ALA A 272 -25.82 15.22 -9.04
N GLY A 273 -27.06 15.25 -8.54
CA GLY A 273 -27.85 16.45 -8.34
C GLY A 273 -28.41 17.02 -9.66
N ALA A 274 -28.69 18.32 -9.70
CA ALA A 274 -29.25 19.00 -10.88
C ALA A 274 -28.21 19.31 -11.97
N LEU A 275 -27.23 18.44 -12.16
CA LEU A 275 -26.16 18.62 -13.16
C LEU A 275 -26.58 18.00 -14.49
N PRO A 276 -26.20 18.62 -15.63
CA PRO A 276 -26.38 18.00 -16.95
C PRO A 276 -25.42 16.79 -17.07
N ALA A 277 -25.55 16.04 -18.17
CA ALA A 277 -24.54 15.06 -18.53
C ALA A 277 -23.18 15.75 -18.73
N LEU A 278 -22.21 15.36 -17.91
CA LEU A 278 -20.82 15.79 -17.98
C LEU A 278 -19.99 14.63 -18.53
N GLU A 279 -19.87 14.61 -19.84
CA GLU A 279 -19.24 13.51 -20.57
C GLU A 279 -17.72 13.65 -20.65
N ASP A 280 -17.03 12.55 -20.36
CA ASP A 280 -15.60 12.35 -20.65
C ASP A 280 -15.49 11.49 -21.92
N TYR A 281 -15.27 12.14 -23.07
CA TYR A 281 -15.11 11.50 -24.36
C TYR A 281 -13.62 11.40 -24.70
N ASP A 282 -13.16 10.19 -25.06
CA ASP A 282 -11.80 9.99 -25.51
C ASP A 282 -11.71 8.98 -26.67
N TYR A 283 -10.77 9.26 -27.57
CA TYR A 283 -10.37 8.35 -28.65
C TYR A 283 -9.11 7.62 -28.23
N ASP A 284 -9.24 6.34 -27.87
CA ASP A 284 -8.16 5.50 -27.34
C ASP A 284 -7.11 5.09 -28.38
N GLY A 285 -7.25 5.54 -29.63
CA GLY A 285 -6.30 5.25 -30.69
C GLY A 285 -6.58 3.93 -31.43
N HIS A 286 -5.53 3.36 -32.03
CA HIS A 286 -5.62 2.17 -32.87
C HIS A 286 -5.41 0.89 -32.07
N GLY A 287 -6.21 -0.15 -32.37
CA GLY A 287 -6.02 -1.51 -31.86
C GLY A 287 -6.31 -1.71 -30.37
N ARG A 288 -6.84 -0.70 -29.68
CA ARG A 288 -7.16 -0.80 -28.24
C ARG A 288 -8.39 -1.66 -27.98
N HIS A 289 -9.40 -1.58 -28.85
CA HIS A 289 -10.61 -2.38 -28.76
C HIS A 289 -10.63 -3.44 -29.86
N THR A 290 -10.78 -4.70 -29.44
CA THR A 290 -10.88 -5.83 -30.37
C THR A 290 -12.30 -6.07 -30.83
N GLY A 291 -13.30 -5.43 -30.21
CA GLY A 291 -14.73 -5.49 -30.47
C GLY A 291 -15.50 -4.57 -29.54
N ASP A 292 -16.82 -4.52 -29.69
CA ASP A 292 -17.70 -3.67 -28.89
C ASP A 292 -17.69 -4.05 -27.39
N ASP A 293 -17.64 -5.34 -27.06
CA ASP A 293 -17.53 -5.81 -25.67
C ASP A 293 -16.30 -5.22 -24.95
N SER A 294 -15.16 -5.10 -25.64
CA SER A 294 -13.95 -4.51 -25.05
C SER A 294 -14.05 -3.00 -24.87
N ALA A 295 -14.79 -2.32 -25.75
CA ALA A 295 -15.10 -0.90 -25.61
C ALA A 295 -16.07 -0.65 -24.45
N GLU A 296 -17.10 -1.47 -24.30
CA GLU A 296 -18.06 -1.41 -23.19
C GLU A 296 -17.35 -1.60 -21.84
N GLN A 297 -16.50 -2.61 -21.72
CA GLN A 297 -15.70 -2.82 -20.49
C GLN A 297 -14.81 -1.63 -20.17
N GLN A 298 -14.18 -1.01 -21.17
CA GLN A 298 -13.32 0.15 -20.95
C GLN A 298 -14.12 1.39 -20.53
N ALA A 299 -15.25 1.65 -21.19
CA ALA A 299 -16.14 2.76 -20.82
C ALA A 299 -16.67 2.58 -19.38
N ALA A 300 -17.11 1.36 -19.03
CA ALA A 300 -17.59 1.03 -17.69
C ALA A 300 -16.49 1.22 -16.62
N ARG A 301 -15.26 0.75 -16.87
CA ARG A 301 -14.14 0.93 -15.93
C ARG A 301 -13.79 2.40 -15.73
N SER A 302 -13.76 3.18 -16.81
CA SER A 302 -13.52 4.62 -16.74
C SER A 302 -14.58 5.34 -15.93
N LEU A 303 -15.86 4.99 -16.13
CA LEU A 303 -16.98 5.53 -15.36
C LEU A 303 -16.86 5.16 -13.87
N GLN A 304 -16.60 3.90 -13.54
CA GLN A 304 -16.39 3.44 -12.16
C GLN A 304 -15.26 4.19 -11.45
N ALA A 305 -14.19 4.55 -12.17
CA ALA A 305 -13.10 5.34 -11.61
C ALA A 305 -13.53 6.79 -11.26
N PHE A 306 -14.47 7.38 -12.00
CA PHE A 306 -15.08 8.66 -11.63
C PHE A 306 -16.06 8.49 -10.47
N GLU A 307 -16.93 7.49 -10.50
CA GLU A 307 -17.91 7.20 -9.45
C GLU A 307 -17.25 6.97 -8.08
N ALA A 308 -16.15 6.21 -8.04
CA ALA A 308 -15.38 5.97 -6.82
C ALA A 308 -14.83 7.26 -6.16
N ARG A 309 -14.71 8.35 -6.96
CA ARG A 309 -14.26 9.66 -6.49
C ARG A 309 -15.38 10.63 -6.21
N MET A 310 -16.63 10.31 -6.58
CA MET A 310 -17.80 11.16 -6.32
C MET A 310 -18.19 11.16 -4.84
N LEU A 311 -18.06 10.03 -4.18
CA LEU A 311 -18.35 9.87 -2.76
C LEU A 311 -17.15 9.26 -2.04
N ARG A 312 -16.60 10.02 -1.10
CA ARG A 312 -15.48 9.59 -0.27
C ARG A 312 -15.83 9.73 1.20
N PHE A 313 -15.39 8.79 2.00
CA PHE A 313 -15.47 8.86 3.46
C PHE A 313 -14.08 9.09 4.01
N ASP A 314 -13.97 10.02 4.95
CA ASP A 314 -12.75 10.31 5.69
C ASP A 314 -13.00 10.06 7.17
N GLY A 315 -12.09 9.35 7.81
CA GLY A 315 -12.15 9.02 9.23
C GLY A 315 -10.83 9.22 9.93
N GLY A 316 -10.87 9.18 11.24
CA GLY A 316 -9.66 9.22 12.08
C GLY A 316 -9.99 8.67 13.46
N GLY A 317 -8.99 8.14 14.14
CA GLY A 317 -9.14 7.54 15.46
C GLY A 317 -7.89 6.79 15.89
N THR A 318 -8.05 5.89 16.85
CA THR A 318 -6.98 5.06 17.41
C THR A 318 -6.97 3.63 16.84
N ALA A 319 -7.83 3.33 15.86
CA ALA A 319 -7.99 2.00 15.26
C ALA A 319 -6.75 1.59 14.43
N ARG A 320 -5.80 0.93 15.07
CA ARG A 320 -4.50 0.52 14.50
C ARG A 320 -4.53 -0.82 13.77
N GLN A 321 -5.66 -1.51 13.75
CA GLN A 321 -5.84 -2.80 13.05
C GLN A 321 -6.37 -2.66 11.61
N MET A 322 -6.55 -1.44 11.12
CA MET A 322 -7.13 -1.23 9.78
C MET A 322 -6.14 -1.61 8.67
N MET A 323 -6.63 -2.33 7.67
CA MET A 323 -5.84 -2.81 6.54
C MET A 323 -6.48 -2.37 5.21
N PRO A 324 -5.69 -1.85 4.24
CA PRO A 324 -6.21 -1.47 2.92
C PRO A 324 -6.83 -2.66 2.19
N GLY A 325 -7.91 -2.42 1.45
CA GLY A 325 -8.62 -3.45 0.68
C GLY A 325 -9.49 -4.39 1.50
N HIS A 326 -9.58 -4.18 2.83
CA HIS A 326 -10.43 -4.96 3.74
C HIS A 326 -11.73 -4.24 4.04
N THR A 327 -12.76 -4.98 4.46
CA THR A 327 -14.08 -4.45 4.85
C THR A 327 -14.20 -4.37 6.36
N PHE A 328 -14.92 -3.38 6.86
CA PHE A 328 -15.28 -3.23 8.26
C PHE A 328 -16.69 -2.66 8.41
N ALA A 329 -17.31 -2.88 9.56
CA ALA A 329 -18.57 -2.27 9.94
C ALA A 329 -18.32 -1.16 10.97
N LEU A 330 -18.87 0.04 10.72
CA LEU A 330 -18.88 1.12 11.68
C LEU A 330 -20.14 1.03 12.56
N THR A 331 -19.98 1.09 13.89
CA THR A 331 -21.09 1.05 14.85
C THR A 331 -21.19 2.36 15.63
N GLN A 332 -22.34 2.62 16.24
CA GLN A 332 -22.61 3.78 17.11
C GLN A 332 -22.44 5.16 16.44
N HIS A 333 -22.45 5.22 15.10
CA HIS A 333 -22.45 6.47 14.37
C HIS A 333 -23.88 6.81 13.94
N ASP A 334 -24.37 8.01 14.28
CA ASP A 334 -25.79 8.42 14.07
C ASP A 334 -26.28 8.25 12.63
N ARG A 335 -25.42 8.42 11.63
CA ARG A 335 -25.78 8.39 10.22
C ARG A 335 -25.29 7.15 9.46
N TYR A 336 -24.17 6.52 9.88
CA TYR A 336 -23.48 5.50 9.10
C TYR A 336 -23.37 4.16 9.81
N ALA A 337 -24.00 4.00 10.99
CA ALA A 337 -23.88 2.79 11.80
C ALA A 337 -24.71 1.59 11.32
N GLN A 338 -25.55 1.74 10.30
CA GLN A 338 -26.45 0.67 9.86
C GLN A 338 -26.03 0.11 8.49
N GLY A 339 -25.54 -1.13 8.49
CA GLY A 339 -25.58 -2.06 7.36
C GLY A 339 -24.67 -1.78 6.17
N SER A 340 -23.78 -0.82 6.23
CA SER A 340 -22.86 -0.54 5.14
C SER A 340 -21.51 -1.20 5.40
N GLY A 341 -21.20 -2.27 4.69
CA GLY A 341 -19.84 -2.75 4.59
C GLY A 341 -18.95 -1.63 4.00
N LEU A 342 -18.21 -0.93 4.85
CA LEU A 342 -17.28 0.10 4.44
C LEU A 342 -15.97 -0.56 3.99
N SER A 343 -15.46 -0.19 2.84
CA SER A 343 -14.17 -0.66 2.35
C SER A 343 -13.10 0.39 2.56
N LEU A 344 -12.01 -0.01 3.17
CA LEU A 344 -10.87 0.85 3.41
C LEU A 344 -9.98 0.90 2.16
N ILE A 345 -9.76 2.10 1.63
CA ILE A 345 -8.93 2.32 0.45
C ILE A 345 -7.56 2.85 0.81
N HIS A 346 -7.47 3.72 1.83
CA HIS A 346 -6.22 4.40 2.20
C HIS A 346 -6.12 4.59 3.71
N ILE A 347 -4.92 4.38 4.27
CA ILE A 347 -4.56 4.67 5.66
C ILE A 347 -3.30 5.51 5.69
N SER A 348 -3.26 6.46 6.65
CA SER A 348 -2.05 7.21 7.02
C SER A 348 -1.96 7.24 8.55
N GLU A 349 -0.85 6.75 9.11
CA GLU A 349 -0.54 6.71 10.55
C GLU A 349 0.74 7.47 10.84
#